data_7cd7fb5ca40342d181a7f2ec419cf924
#
_entry.id   7cd7fb5ca40342d181a7f2ec419cf924
#
_cell.length_a   1.000
_cell.length_b   1.000
_cell.length_c   1.000
_cell.angle_alpha   90.00
_cell.angle_beta   90.00
_cell.angle_gamma   90.00
#
_symmetry.space_group_name_H-M   'P 1'
#
loop_
_entity.id
_entity.type
_entity.pdbx_description
1 polymer ?
#
loop_
_entity_poly.entity_id
_entity_poly.type
_entity_poly.pdbx_seq_one_letter_code
_entity_poly.pdbx_strand_id
1 'polypeptide(L)'
;MRRKFEALSWSEFHWQRSFEIDDVKAMLGQLVGLSRRKAVIFEVRIKQNKVRYLLGTEDQDRPYIHQLIQSHRKIQFSKAPKREVMSSARLVKIKQSHYALKTDSVENMIRASLSLAKILQLDETVTVQLVIGTGSPPRPQPKDLPNLSAKWYQVITNNVPELSESSKKLMRQKLNQSTFKCEIRLGVSSCSILRSKDFFASLLSSFRMLETTATIELKPLPVQGFNHAQPPWSYPYSLAVSDLACFLLLPIGEENITGVPNVHPKLVAPPLGYNVNRKTQRSLAQTVESESRPIQILAQAGKKHTVFLGSTGCGKTTAMSHLILSDIKSKHHSVVVVDAKGQLTHELLERTPAEHDEDIVVISPTAKRVVGINPFELTRYGIEPEVIADYLLELFKGLYPEHFGIYSLDILSHSFLTLARIPNTSLVMLPSLLTNQSFRSKLLRELKDPIGLESFWNWFELLSEAQRHQILNPILNKFRQFTLRPQLRAMLGQSKPSFSLVEIFQSRKIVLIPLNK
;
A
#
# COMPACT_ATOMS: atom_id res chain seq x y z
N MET A 1 32.55 -5.66 -35.05
CA MET A 1 31.09 -5.49 -34.83
C MET A 1 30.84 -5.06 -33.37
N ARG A 2 30.46 -3.80 -33.11
CA ARG A 2 30.01 -3.35 -31.79
C ARG A 2 28.67 -4.01 -31.55
N ARG A 3 28.58 -4.92 -30.56
CA ARG A 3 27.27 -5.44 -30.10
C ARG A 3 26.43 -4.23 -29.62
N LYS A 4 25.28 -4.00 -30.24
CA LYS A 4 24.24 -3.15 -29.69
C LYS A 4 23.75 -3.84 -28.42
N PHE A 5 24.10 -3.31 -27.27
CA PHE A 5 23.45 -3.72 -26.02
C PHE A 5 22.05 -3.14 -26.02
N GLU A 6 21.07 -4.00 -25.84
CA GLU A 6 19.69 -3.59 -25.60
C GLU A 6 19.60 -2.87 -24.25
N ALA A 7 18.63 -1.97 -24.13
CA ALA A 7 18.43 -1.26 -22.90
C ALA A 7 18.01 -2.25 -21.80
N LEU A 8 18.69 -2.20 -20.64
CA LEU A 8 18.37 -3.06 -19.51
C LEU A 8 17.09 -2.58 -18.82
N SER A 9 16.20 -3.50 -18.54
CA SER A 9 15.07 -3.30 -17.66
C SER A 9 15.46 -3.53 -16.21
N TRP A 10 14.99 -2.63 -15.34
CA TRP A 10 15.33 -2.64 -13.93
C TRP A 10 14.11 -2.93 -13.06
N SER A 11 14.28 -3.85 -12.11
CA SER A 11 13.30 -4.21 -11.11
C SER A 11 13.87 -4.05 -9.70
N GLU A 12 13.08 -3.57 -8.76
CA GLU A 12 13.47 -3.54 -7.34
C GLU A 12 13.13 -4.88 -6.70
N PHE A 13 14.08 -5.40 -5.95
CA PHE A 13 14.07 -6.72 -5.34
C PHE A 13 13.58 -6.62 -3.89
N HIS A 14 12.58 -7.44 -3.52
CA HIS A 14 11.97 -7.45 -2.20
C HIS A 14 11.91 -8.87 -1.63
N TRP A 15 11.97 -9.00 -0.29
CA TRP A 15 11.92 -10.28 0.42
C TRP A 15 11.04 -10.20 1.67
N GLN A 16 10.62 -11.36 2.17
CA GLN A 16 9.68 -11.44 3.31
C GLN A 16 10.33 -11.86 4.62
N ARG A 17 11.53 -12.40 4.59
CA ARG A 17 12.30 -12.87 5.77
C ARG A 17 13.78 -12.59 5.56
N SER A 18 14.54 -12.50 6.66
CA SER A 18 15.99 -12.44 6.61
C SER A 18 16.57 -13.61 5.81
N PHE A 19 17.68 -13.36 5.11
CA PHE A 19 18.39 -14.38 4.36
C PHE A 19 19.36 -15.15 5.24
N GLU A 20 19.51 -16.44 4.93
CA GLU A 20 20.68 -17.21 5.30
C GLU A 20 21.64 -17.24 4.11
N ILE A 21 22.94 -17.39 4.37
CA ILE A 21 23.93 -17.40 3.29
C ILE A 21 23.67 -18.54 2.28
N ASP A 22 23.12 -19.66 2.76
CA ASP A 22 22.80 -20.81 1.91
C ASP A 22 21.60 -20.54 0.98
N ASP A 23 20.65 -19.69 1.37
CA ASP A 23 19.59 -19.24 0.47
C ASP A 23 20.16 -18.43 -0.69
N VAL A 24 21.10 -17.52 -0.39
CA VAL A 24 21.75 -16.70 -1.39
C VAL A 24 22.58 -17.55 -2.36
N LYS A 25 23.29 -18.55 -1.83
CA LYS A 25 24.03 -19.53 -2.65
C LYS A 25 23.09 -20.35 -3.55
N ALA A 26 21.97 -20.83 -3.01
CA ALA A 26 20.98 -21.59 -3.77
C ALA A 26 20.35 -20.75 -4.88
N MET A 27 19.99 -19.50 -4.59
CA MET A 27 19.48 -18.54 -5.57
C MET A 27 20.48 -18.31 -6.71
N LEU A 28 21.76 -18.07 -6.40
CA LEU A 28 22.81 -17.92 -7.39
C LEU A 28 23.04 -19.23 -8.17
N GLY A 29 22.98 -20.38 -7.49
CA GLY A 29 23.14 -21.69 -8.11
C GLY A 29 22.17 -21.94 -9.27
N GLN A 30 20.93 -21.47 -9.16
CA GLN A 30 19.95 -21.58 -10.24
C GLN A 30 20.30 -20.73 -11.47
N LEU A 31 21.00 -19.61 -11.28
CA LEU A 31 21.44 -18.77 -12.38
C LEU A 31 22.58 -19.41 -13.21
N VAL A 32 23.22 -20.48 -12.73
CA VAL A 32 24.28 -21.20 -13.48
C VAL A 32 23.79 -21.76 -14.80
N GLY A 33 22.50 -22.16 -14.84
CA GLY A 33 21.89 -22.72 -16.06
C GLY A 33 21.54 -21.68 -17.13
N LEU A 34 21.71 -20.38 -16.85
CA LEU A 34 21.43 -19.32 -17.83
C LEU A 34 22.33 -19.42 -19.04
N SER A 35 21.75 -19.21 -20.22
CA SER A 35 22.47 -19.34 -21.49
C SER A 35 23.70 -18.43 -21.58
N ARG A 36 24.73 -18.87 -22.26
CA ARG A 36 26.09 -18.31 -22.30
C ARG A 36 26.24 -16.82 -22.69
N ARG A 37 25.17 -16.09 -22.97
CA ARG A 37 25.28 -14.77 -23.59
C ARG A 37 24.66 -13.62 -22.79
N LYS A 38 24.01 -13.89 -21.65
CA LYS A 38 23.18 -12.90 -20.96
C LYS A 38 23.80 -12.52 -19.62
N ALA A 39 24.03 -11.22 -19.43
CA ALA A 39 24.51 -10.70 -18.17
C ALA A 39 23.32 -10.34 -17.26
N VAL A 40 23.40 -10.74 -16.00
CA VAL A 40 22.50 -10.32 -14.95
C VAL A 40 23.22 -9.32 -14.07
N ILE A 41 22.60 -8.18 -13.79
CA ILE A 41 23.25 -7.11 -13.03
C ILE A 41 22.50 -6.90 -11.72
N PHE A 42 23.21 -7.04 -10.61
CA PHE A 42 22.72 -6.67 -9.30
C PHE A 42 23.30 -5.32 -8.88
N GLU A 43 22.44 -4.43 -8.38
CA GLU A 43 22.88 -3.17 -7.76
C GLU A 43 22.34 -3.06 -6.34
N VAL A 44 23.24 -2.78 -5.40
CA VAL A 44 22.89 -2.36 -4.04
C VAL A 44 23.15 -0.88 -3.91
N ARG A 45 22.11 -0.10 -3.71
CA ARG A 45 22.18 1.36 -3.57
C ARG A 45 21.97 1.77 -2.14
N ILE A 46 22.96 2.42 -1.60
CA ILE A 46 23.00 2.90 -0.23
C ILE A 46 22.85 4.41 -0.25
N LYS A 47 21.81 4.91 0.39
CA LYS A 47 21.54 6.33 0.64
C LYS A 47 21.40 6.57 2.14
N GLN A 48 21.21 7.82 2.52
CA GLN A 48 20.90 8.16 3.91
C GLN A 48 19.69 7.35 4.41
N ASN A 49 19.93 6.51 5.41
CA ASN A 49 18.93 5.66 6.06
C ASN A 49 18.08 4.78 5.11
N LYS A 50 18.59 4.50 3.89
CA LYS A 50 17.85 3.68 2.92
C LYS A 50 18.79 2.86 2.03
N VAL A 51 18.55 1.55 1.98
CA VAL A 51 19.24 0.64 1.06
C VAL A 51 18.22 0.04 0.11
N ARG A 52 18.54 0.00 -1.17
CA ARG A 52 17.71 -0.60 -2.22
C ARG A 52 18.49 -1.64 -3.00
N TYR A 53 17.81 -2.68 -3.40
CA TYR A 53 18.37 -3.78 -4.19
C TYR A 53 17.68 -3.82 -5.54
N LEU A 54 18.46 -3.70 -6.61
CA LEU A 54 17.96 -3.62 -7.97
C LEU A 54 18.52 -4.77 -8.80
N LEU A 55 17.68 -5.31 -9.68
CA LEU A 55 18.03 -6.32 -10.66
C LEU A 55 17.86 -5.73 -12.06
N GLY A 56 18.94 -5.71 -12.84
CA GLY A 56 18.96 -5.30 -14.24
C GLY A 56 19.09 -6.53 -15.14
N THR A 57 18.18 -6.67 -16.10
CA THR A 57 18.15 -7.77 -17.08
C THR A 57 17.75 -7.23 -18.44
N GLU A 58 18.05 -7.97 -19.51
CA GLU A 58 17.44 -7.71 -20.82
C GLU A 58 15.93 -8.01 -20.76
N ASP A 59 15.12 -7.24 -21.50
CA ASP A 59 13.66 -7.37 -21.45
C ASP A 59 13.14 -8.76 -21.76
N GLN A 60 13.76 -9.43 -22.73
CA GLN A 60 13.40 -10.78 -23.15
C GLN A 60 13.63 -11.83 -22.06
N ASP A 61 14.62 -11.62 -21.19
CA ASP A 61 15.05 -12.58 -20.17
C ASP A 61 14.40 -12.33 -18.82
N ARG A 62 13.85 -11.12 -18.62
CA ARG A 62 13.29 -10.68 -17.35
C ARG A 62 12.28 -11.67 -16.76
N PRO A 63 11.24 -12.14 -17.47
CA PRO A 63 10.27 -13.06 -16.89
C PRO A 63 10.91 -14.36 -16.40
N TYR A 64 11.83 -14.90 -17.16
CA TYR A 64 12.52 -16.15 -16.82
C TYR A 64 13.44 -15.99 -15.60
N ILE A 65 14.26 -14.93 -15.57
CA ILE A 65 15.17 -14.66 -14.45
C ILE A 65 14.36 -14.34 -13.18
N HIS A 66 13.27 -13.58 -13.27
CA HIS A 66 12.38 -13.33 -12.15
C HIS A 66 11.80 -14.63 -11.60
N GLN A 67 11.30 -15.52 -12.46
CA GLN A 67 10.77 -16.82 -12.05
C GLN A 67 11.81 -17.67 -11.33
N LEU A 68 13.04 -17.75 -11.83
CA LEU A 68 14.14 -18.49 -11.18
C LEU A 68 14.45 -17.94 -9.78
N ILE A 69 14.52 -16.63 -9.63
CA ILE A 69 14.82 -15.99 -8.35
C ILE A 69 13.61 -16.09 -7.39
N GLN A 70 12.38 -15.93 -7.89
CA GLN A 70 11.15 -16.02 -7.08
C GLN A 70 10.86 -17.42 -6.57
N SER A 71 11.39 -18.47 -7.20
CA SER A 71 11.25 -19.85 -6.70
C SER A 71 11.92 -20.05 -5.34
N HIS A 72 12.87 -19.18 -4.96
CA HIS A 72 13.47 -19.12 -3.65
C HIS A 72 12.79 -18.09 -2.75
N ARG A 73 12.29 -18.51 -1.59
CA ARG A 73 11.82 -17.70 -0.47
C ARG A 73 10.93 -16.50 -0.78
N LYS A 74 9.87 -16.67 -1.58
CA LYS A 74 8.86 -15.60 -1.79
C LYS A 74 9.47 -14.22 -2.08
N ILE A 75 10.50 -14.20 -2.91
CA ILE A 75 11.08 -12.98 -3.44
C ILE A 75 10.10 -12.37 -4.41
N GLN A 76 9.96 -11.05 -4.37
CA GLN A 76 9.07 -10.30 -5.26
C GLN A 76 9.83 -9.16 -5.92
N PHE A 77 9.37 -8.76 -7.09
CA PHE A 77 9.91 -7.65 -7.84
C PHE A 77 8.86 -6.56 -8.01
N SER A 78 9.28 -5.31 -7.90
CA SER A 78 8.47 -4.15 -8.24
C SER A 78 9.19 -3.31 -9.31
N LYS A 79 8.50 -2.31 -9.85
CA LYS A 79 9.10 -1.36 -10.78
C LYS A 79 10.23 -0.60 -10.09
N ALA A 80 11.43 -0.65 -10.67
CA ALA A 80 12.56 0.07 -10.11
C ALA A 80 12.38 1.59 -10.21
N PRO A 81 12.87 2.36 -9.24
CA PRO A 81 12.96 3.81 -9.35
C PRO A 81 13.97 4.22 -10.42
N LYS A 82 13.88 5.46 -10.89
CA LYS A 82 14.86 6.02 -11.83
C LYS A 82 16.28 5.83 -11.29
N ARG A 83 17.17 5.31 -12.14
CA ARG A 83 18.58 5.11 -11.77
C ARG A 83 19.28 6.47 -11.62
N GLU A 84 20.12 6.55 -10.60
CA GLU A 84 20.95 7.73 -10.35
C GLU A 84 22.29 7.62 -11.04
N VAL A 85 22.83 8.75 -11.44
CA VAL A 85 24.10 8.84 -12.12
C VAL A 85 25.19 8.99 -11.05
N MET A 86 26.20 8.13 -11.09
CA MET A 86 27.35 8.22 -10.21
C MET A 86 28.39 9.20 -10.78
N SER A 87 29.06 9.94 -9.90
CA SER A 87 30.14 10.90 -10.26
C SER A 87 31.51 10.23 -10.36
N SER A 88 31.71 9.13 -9.66
CA SER A 88 32.96 8.39 -9.65
C SER A 88 32.74 6.88 -9.56
N ALA A 89 33.64 6.10 -10.15
CA ALA A 89 33.55 4.63 -10.16
C ALA A 89 34.92 3.98 -9.96
N ARG A 90 34.90 2.78 -9.37
CA ARG A 90 36.07 1.92 -9.16
C ARG A 90 35.71 0.47 -9.47
N LEU A 91 36.69 -0.26 -10.01
CA LEU A 91 36.64 -1.70 -10.19
C LEU A 91 37.21 -2.39 -8.95
N VAL A 92 36.50 -3.32 -8.39
CA VAL A 92 37.03 -4.23 -7.36
C VAL A 92 37.85 -5.31 -8.07
N LYS A 93 39.16 -5.33 -7.89
CA LYS A 93 40.05 -6.33 -8.46
C LYS A 93 40.42 -7.34 -7.38
N ILE A 94 40.15 -8.61 -7.64
CA ILE A 94 40.53 -9.73 -6.77
C ILE A 94 41.78 -10.39 -7.41
N LYS A 95 42.91 -10.25 -6.73
CA LYS A 95 44.13 -10.94 -7.11
C LYS A 95 44.08 -12.38 -6.61
N GLN A 96 44.74 -13.29 -7.35
CA GLN A 96 44.72 -14.71 -7.02
C GLN A 96 43.32 -15.29 -6.81
N SER A 97 42.38 -14.86 -7.66
CA SER A 97 40.98 -15.24 -7.59
C SER A 97 40.69 -16.73 -7.76
N HIS A 98 41.71 -17.59 -7.93
CA HIS A 98 41.60 -19.04 -7.95
C HIS A 98 41.52 -19.64 -6.53
N TYR A 99 41.77 -18.89 -5.48
CA TYR A 99 41.50 -19.27 -4.11
C TYR A 99 40.11 -18.81 -3.66
N ALA A 100 39.47 -19.58 -2.77
CA ALA A 100 38.20 -19.19 -2.14
C ALA A 100 38.40 -18.04 -1.16
N LEU A 101 37.39 -17.18 -1.06
CA LEU A 101 37.35 -16.10 -0.08
C LEU A 101 36.92 -16.63 1.30
N LYS A 102 37.16 -15.85 2.34
CA LYS A 102 36.75 -16.17 3.72
C LYS A 102 35.26 -15.83 3.92
N THR A 103 34.41 -16.86 3.95
CA THR A 103 32.96 -16.67 4.08
C THR A 103 32.47 -16.56 5.52
N ASP A 104 33.29 -16.91 6.53
CA ASP A 104 32.92 -16.88 7.95
C ASP A 104 32.69 -15.45 8.49
N SER A 105 33.23 -14.45 7.80
CA SER A 105 33.13 -13.03 8.18
C SER A 105 32.08 -12.25 7.35
N VAL A 106 31.24 -12.95 6.59
CA VAL A 106 30.33 -12.32 5.62
C VAL A 106 29.30 -11.40 6.30
N GLU A 107 28.74 -11.79 7.42
CA GLU A 107 27.77 -10.95 8.14
C GLU A 107 28.37 -9.63 8.61
N ASN A 108 29.57 -9.69 9.21
CA ASN A 108 30.30 -8.51 9.66
C ASN A 108 30.65 -7.59 8.47
N MET A 109 31.09 -8.16 7.36
CA MET A 109 31.40 -7.42 6.15
C MET A 109 30.15 -6.74 5.57
N ILE A 110 29.01 -7.43 5.49
CA ILE A 110 27.75 -6.86 5.00
C ILE A 110 27.31 -5.72 5.93
N ARG A 111 27.35 -5.94 7.25
CA ARG A 111 27.00 -4.93 8.25
C ARG A 111 27.88 -3.69 8.14
N ALA A 112 29.20 -3.88 8.03
CA ALA A 112 30.15 -2.79 7.84
C ALA A 112 29.88 -2.00 6.55
N SER A 113 29.63 -2.71 5.44
CA SER A 113 29.34 -2.06 4.14
C SER A 113 28.02 -1.27 4.16
N LEU A 114 26.96 -1.83 4.74
CA LEU A 114 25.63 -1.19 4.78
C LEU A 114 25.54 -0.09 5.85
N SER A 115 26.44 -0.07 6.85
CA SER A 115 26.51 0.98 7.87
C SER A 115 26.78 2.38 7.27
N LEU A 116 27.30 2.45 6.05
CA LEU A 116 27.42 3.70 5.30
C LEU A 116 26.10 4.46 5.18
N ALA A 117 24.97 3.78 5.20
CA ALA A 117 23.64 4.41 5.19
C ALA A 117 23.43 5.41 6.35
N LYS A 118 24.17 5.29 7.47
CA LYS A 118 24.08 6.20 8.63
C LYS A 118 24.83 7.51 8.43
N ILE A 119 25.88 7.50 7.60
CA ILE A 119 26.81 8.64 7.46
C ILE A 119 26.67 9.39 6.13
N LEU A 120 25.91 8.82 5.18
CA LEU A 120 25.59 9.47 3.90
C LEU A 120 24.66 10.66 4.11
N GLN A 121 24.89 11.74 3.36
CA GLN A 121 24.01 12.91 3.27
C GLN A 121 22.90 12.68 2.23
N LEU A 122 21.90 13.58 2.18
CA LEU A 122 20.72 13.44 1.32
C LEU A 122 21.04 13.35 -0.18
N ASP A 123 22.10 14.05 -0.61
CA ASP A 123 22.59 14.14 -1.98
C ASP A 123 23.65 13.08 -2.33
N GLU A 124 24.08 12.28 -1.34
CA GLU A 124 25.11 11.28 -1.51
C GLU A 124 24.50 9.88 -1.75
N THR A 125 25.12 9.15 -2.66
CA THR A 125 24.74 7.77 -2.97
C THR A 125 26.00 6.93 -3.18
N VAL A 126 25.99 5.74 -2.57
CA VAL A 126 27.00 4.70 -2.80
C VAL A 126 26.32 3.50 -3.43
N THR A 127 26.92 2.95 -4.48
CA THR A 127 26.33 1.82 -5.21
C THR A 127 27.36 0.72 -5.40
N VAL A 128 27.01 -0.50 -5.03
CA VAL A 128 27.76 -1.72 -5.38
C VAL A 128 27.04 -2.39 -6.54
N GLN A 129 27.74 -2.56 -7.66
CA GLN A 129 27.20 -3.17 -8.89
C GLN A 129 27.94 -4.45 -9.18
N LEU A 130 27.22 -5.57 -9.28
CA LEU A 130 27.73 -6.87 -9.69
C LEU A 130 27.24 -7.16 -11.10
N VAL A 131 28.17 -7.34 -12.02
CA VAL A 131 27.89 -7.80 -13.38
C VAL A 131 28.20 -9.28 -13.46
N ILE A 132 27.18 -10.11 -13.52
CA ILE A 132 27.27 -11.58 -13.52
C ILE A 132 27.10 -12.06 -14.96
N GLY A 133 28.12 -12.71 -15.45
CA GLY A 133 28.13 -13.33 -16.78
C GLY A 133 27.85 -14.83 -16.75
N THR A 134 28.51 -15.58 -17.63
CA THR A 134 28.29 -17.03 -17.76
C THR A 134 28.68 -17.79 -16.52
N GLY A 135 27.80 -18.69 -16.08
CA GLY A 135 28.07 -19.69 -15.06
C GLY A 135 28.81 -20.92 -15.66
N SER A 136 29.52 -21.62 -14.79
CA SER A 136 30.17 -22.90 -15.11
C SER A 136 29.91 -23.87 -13.95
N PRO A 137 29.62 -25.14 -14.26
CA PRO A 137 29.43 -26.17 -13.23
C PRO A 137 30.71 -26.42 -12.44
N PRO A 138 30.66 -27.14 -11.32
CA PRO A 138 31.83 -27.60 -10.60
C PRO A 138 32.81 -28.36 -11.50
N ARG A 139 34.08 -28.21 -11.23
CA ARG A 139 35.12 -28.89 -12.02
C ARG A 139 35.65 -30.13 -11.27
N PRO A 140 35.99 -31.20 -12.01
CA PRO A 140 36.69 -32.34 -11.40
C PRO A 140 37.97 -31.87 -10.70
N GLN A 141 38.22 -32.40 -9.52
CA GLN A 141 39.46 -32.08 -8.80
C GLN A 141 40.63 -32.83 -9.41
N PRO A 142 41.70 -32.15 -9.86
CA PRO A 142 42.94 -32.82 -10.24
C PRO A 142 43.59 -33.43 -9.00
N LYS A 143 44.28 -34.56 -9.16
CA LYS A 143 45.05 -35.20 -8.09
C LYS A 143 46.10 -34.24 -7.53
N ASP A 144 46.83 -33.57 -8.42
CA ASP A 144 47.82 -32.56 -8.07
C ASP A 144 47.31 -31.16 -8.47
N LEU A 145 47.31 -30.24 -7.52
CA LEU A 145 46.89 -28.87 -7.75
C LEU A 145 48.08 -28.03 -8.23
N PRO A 146 48.01 -27.42 -9.42
CA PRO A 146 49.08 -26.58 -9.92
C PRO A 146 49.19 -25.29 -9.13
N ASN A 147 50.40 -24.81 -8.87
CA ASN A 147 50.62 -23.51 -8.28
C ASN A 147 50.42 -22.40 -9.35
N LEU A 148 49.17 -21.90 -9.45
CA LEU A 148 48.80 -20.86 -10.41
C LEU A 148 49.41 -19.49 -10.07
N SER A 149 50.01 -19.32 -8.89
CA SER A 149 50.69 -18.10 -8.45
C SER A 149 52.20 -18.12 -8.78
N ALA A 150 52.71 -19.23 -9.31
CA ALA A 150 54.12 -19.36 -9.71
C ALA A 150 54.45 -18.35 -10.81
N LYS A 151 55.63 -17.75 -10.73
CA LYS A 151 56.11 -16.84 -11.76
C LYS A 151 56.54 -17.61 -12.98
N TRP A 152 56.39 -17.04 -14.17
CA TRP A 152 56.67 -17.73 -15.45
C TRP A 152 58.07 -18.36 -15.50
N TYR A 153 59.11 -17.72 -14.91
CA TYR A 153 60.46 -18.26 -14.88
C TYR A 153 60.58 -19.49 -13.95
N GLN A 154 59.82 -19.57 -12.86
CA GLN A 154 59.79 -20.74 -11.97
C GLN A 154 59.17 -21.95 -12.66
N VAL A 155 58.18 -21.70 -13.53
CA VAL A 155 57.58 -22.76 -14.36
C VAL A 155 58.55 -23.29 -15.38
N ILE A 156 59.33 -22.41 -16.07
CA ILE A 156 60.31 -22.82 -17.08
C ILE A 156 61.49 -23.54 -16.43
N THR A 157 61.93 -23.10 -15.26
CA THR A 157 63.06 -23.74 -14.57
C THR A 157 62.65 -24.97 -13.73
N ASN A 158 61.39 -25.40 -13.83
CA ASN A 158 60.81 -26.51 -13.07
C ASN A 158 61.01 -26.37 -11.54
N ASN A 159 61.17 -25.13 -11.06
CA ASN A 159 61.36 -24.80 -9.61
C ASN A 159 60.11 -24.09 -9.06
N VAL A 160 58.97 -24.76 -9.17
CA VAL A 160 57.69 -24.25 -8.70
C VAL A 160 57.54 -24.58 -7.20
N PRO A 161 57.38 -23.59 -6.30
CA PRO A 161 57.17 -23.86 -4.89
C PRO A 161 55.90 -24.69 -4.66
N GLU A 162 55.96 -25.64 -3.74
CA GLU A 162 54.77 -26.38 -3.33
C GLU A 162 53.76 -25.49 -2.67
N LEU A 163 52.47 -25.76 -2.91
CA LEU A 163 51.37 -25.07 -2.25
C LEU A 163 51.25 -25.53 -0.79
N SER A 164 51.04 -24.57 0.10
CA SER A 164 50.67 -24.90 1.50
C SER A 164 49.35 -25.68 1.53
N GLU A 165 49.17 -26.53 2.53
CA GLU A 165 47.93 -27.30 2.70
C GLU A 165 46.70 -26.42 2.85
N SER A 166 46.83 -25.24 3.49
CA SER A 166 45.78 -24.23 3.57
C SER A 166 45.41 -23.70 2.17
N SER A 167 46.38 -23.43 1.32
CA SER A 167 46.13 -22.97 -0.06
C SER A 167 45.48 -24.05 -0.91
N LYS A 168 45.93 -25.31 -0.78
CA LYS A 168 45.31 -26.47 -1.44
C LYS A 168 43.83 -26.61 -1.03
N LYS A 169 43.53 -26.46 0.27
CA LYS A 169 42.16 -26.51 0.80
C LYS A 169 41.27 -25.42 0.18
N LEU A 170 41.73 -24.16 0.15
CA LEU A 170 40.97 -23.04 -0.45
C LEU A 170 40.72 -23.24 -1.96
N MET A 171 41.70 -23.80 -2.69
CA MET A 171 41.53 -24.08 -4.11
C MET A 171 40.52 -25.23 -4.32
N ARG A 172 40.57 -26.30 -3.53
CA ARG A 172 39.60 -27.41 -3.58
C ARG A 172 38.20 -26.93 -3.28
N GLN A 173 38.03 -26.09 -2.25
CA GLN A 173 36.73 -25.50 -1.92
C GLN A 173 36.10 -24.73 -3.09
N LYS A 174 36.93 -24.02 -3.86
CA LYS A 174 36.46 -23.29 -5.04
C LYS A 174 36.12 -24.20 -6.22
N LEU A 175 36.91 -25.21 -6.48
CA LEU A 175 36.70 -26.15 -7.58
C LEU A 175 35.42 -27.00 -7.39
N ASN A 176 35.05 -27.28 -6.15
CA ASN A 176 33.84 -28.05 -5.79
C ASN A 176 32.54 -27.28 -6.01
N GLN A 177 32.59 -26.00 -6.32
CA GLN A 177 31.42 -25.15 -6.51
C GLN A 177 31.27 -24.69 -7.94
N SER A 178 30.03 -24.37 -8.31
CA SER A 178 29.78 -23.63 -9.53
C SER A 178 30.43 -22.25 -9.45
N THR A 179 30.90 -21.75 -10.59
CA THR A 179 31.57 -20.46 -10.68
C THR A 179 30.90 -19.57 -11.71
N PHE A 180 30.98 -18.25 -11.51
CA PHE A 180 30.50 -17.24 -12.45
C PHE A 180 31.65 -16.37 -12.91
N LYS A 181 31.73 -16.09 -14.21
CA LYS A 181 32.51 -14.96 -14.72
C LYS A 181 31.81 -13.67 -14.27
N CYS A 182 32.50 -12.82 -13.55
CA CYS A 182 31.86 -11.63 -12.96
C CYS A 182 32.81 -10.44 -12.84
N GLU A 183 32.21 -9.29 -12.64
CA GLU A 183 32.88 -8.03 -12.37
C GLU A 183 32.13 -7.28 -11.27
N ILE A 184 32.85 -6.82 -10.25
CA ILE A 184 32.32 -6.07 -9.13
C ILE A 184 32.78 -4.63 -9.26
N ARG A 185 31.85 -3.69 -9.23
CA ARG A 185 32.09 -2.26 -9.42
C ARG A 185 31.52 -1.49 -8.25
N LEU A 186 32.19 -0.42 -7.88
CA LEU A 186 31.73 0.55 -6.89
C LEU A 186 31.47 1.89 -7.58
N GLY A 187 30.35 2.50 -7.29
CA GLY A 187 29.98 3.85 -7.74
C GLY A 187 29.69 4.75 -6.55
N VAL A 188 30.12 5.99 -6.63
CA VAL A 188 29.82 7.01 -5.63
C VAL A 188 29.34 8.28 -6.32
N SER A 189 28.27 8.88 -5.79
CA SER A 189 27.84 10.23 -6.10
C SER A 189 27.96 11.06 -4.84
N SER A 190 28.82 12.07 -4.85
CA SER A 190 29.03 13.05 -3.78
C SER A 190 29.58 14.33 -4.39
N CYS A 191 29.23 15.46 -3.82
CA CYS A 191 29.78 16.78 -4.20
C CYS A 191 31.26 16.94 -3.82
N SER A 192 31.77 16.13 -2.85
CA SER A 192 33.14 16.17 -2.36
C SER A 192 33.97 14.99 -2.87
N ILE A 193 35.11 15.32 -3.51
CA ILE A 193 36.10 14.33 -3.95
C ILE A 193 36.70 13.57 -2.75
N LEU A 194 36.93 14.25 -1.64
CA LEU A 194 37.48 13.65 -0.43
C LEU A 194 36.50 12.62 0.14
N ARG A 195 35.24 12.99 0.32
CA ARG A 195 34.22 12.06 0.80
C ARG A 195 34.04 10.85 -0.12
N SER A 196 34.14 11.07 -1.44
CA SER A 196 34.12 9.95 -2.41
C SER A 196 35.27 8.96 -2.18
N LYS A 197 36.48 9.45 -1.87
CA LYS A 197 37.62 8.60 -1.53
C LYS A 197 37.41 7.86 -0.21
N ASP A 198 36.84 8.52 0.79
CA ASP A 198 36.55 7.92 2.10
C ASP A 198 35.51 6.78 1.98
N PHE A 199 34.47 6.96 1.17
CA PHE A 199 33.49 5.90 0.91
C PHE A 199 34.09 4.70 0.19
N PHE A 200 34.97 4.93 -0.81
CA PHE A 200 35.68 3.83 -1.47
C PHE A 200 36.63 3.10 -0.50
N ALA A 201 37.33 3.84 0.36
CA ALA A 201 38.21 3.26 1.37
C ALA A 201 37.43 2.44 2.41
N SER A 202 36.29 2.94 2.87
CA SER A 202 35.42 2.22 3.80
C SER A 202 34.90 0.92 3.21
N LEU A 203 34.38 0.93 1.97
CA LEU A 203 33.95 -0.30 1.30
C LEU A 203 35.10 -1.28 1.07
N LEU A 204 36.28 -0.78 0.67
CA LEU A 204 37.45 -1.63 0.50
C LEU A 204 37.86 -2.28 1.82
N SER A 205 37.86 -1.53 2.93
CA SER A 205 38.14 -2.06 4.27
C SER A 205 37.14 -3.16 4.65
N SER A 206 35.86 -2.96 4.38
CA SER A 206 34.83 -3.98 4.62
C SER A 206 35.09 -5.23 3.78
N PHE A 207 35.37 -5.11 2.48
CA PHE A 207 35.62 -6.24 1.59
C PHE A 207 36.89 -7.00 1.91
N ARG A 208 37.91 -6.34 2.47
CA ARG A 208 39.15 -6.99 2.93
C ARG A 208 38.95 -7.99 4.05
N MET A 209 37.81 -7.93 4.76
CA MET A 209 37.45 -8.97 5.74
C MET A 209 37.27 -10.37 5.11
N LEU A 210 37.08 -10.40 3.77
CA LEU A 210 36.96 -11.64 3.00
C LEU A 210 38.30 -12.16 2.46
N GLU A 211 39.40 -11.42 2.65
CA GLU A 211 40.71 -11.81 2.15
C GLU A 211 41.22 -13.12 2.81
N THR A 212 41.86 -13.92 1.97
CA THR A 212 42.58 -15.13 2.34
C THR A 212 44.00 -15.03 1.75
N THR A 213 44.39 -15.99 0.92
CA THR A 213 45.49 -15.82 -0.03
C THR A 213 45.10 -14.88 -1.18
N ALA A 214 43.82 -14.84 -1.51
CA ALA A 214 43.25 -13.89 -2.45
C ALA A 214 43.15 -12.48 -1.80
N THR A 215 43.63 -11.43 -2.48
CA THR A 215 43.61 -10.05 -1.99
C THR A 215 42.75 -9.15 -2.85
N ILE A 216 42.17 -8.10 -2.21
CA ILE A 216 41.21 -7.20 -2.84
C ILE A 216 41.80 -5.78 -2.95
N GLU A 217 41.78 -5.22 -4.16
CA GLU A 217 42.21 -3.85 -4.43
C GLU A 217 41.22 -3.09 -5.31
N LEU A 218 41.24 -1.77 -5.28
CA LEU A 218 40.43 -0.93 -6.17
C LEU A 218 41.27 -0.41 -7.34
N LYS A 219 40.69 -0.45 -8.55
CA LYS A 219 41.26 0.15 -9.75
C LYS A 219 40.32 1.22 -10.32
N PRO A 220 40.84 2.23 -11.02
CA PRO A 220 40.01 3.16 -11.76
C PRO A 220 39.07 2.46 -12.74
N LEU A 221 37.84 2.95 -12.84
CA LEU A 221 36.84 2.48 -13.80
C LEU A 221 36.19 3.69 -14.47
N PRO A 222 36.00 3.68 -15.81
CA PRO A 222 35.23 4.71 -16.50
C PRO A 222 33.79 4.81 -15.97
N VAL A 223 33.39 6.00 -15.55
CA VAL A 223 32.06 6.24 -14.93
C VAL A 223 30.93 5.94 -15.90
N GLN A 224 31.12 6.20 -17.20
CA GLN A 224 30.10 5.91 -18.23
C GLN A 224 29.74 4.42 -18.29
N GLY A 225 30.76 3.53 -18.24
CA GLY A 225 30.56 2.09 -18.24
C GLY A 225 29.76 1.60 -17.01
N PHE A 226 29.99 2.24 -15.87
CA PHE A 226 29.23 2.01 -14.64
C PHE A 226 27.76 2.47 -14.78
N ASN A 227 27.57 3.73 -15.19
CA ASN A 227 26.24 4.35 -15.29
C ASN A 227 25.34 3.66 -16.32
N HIS A 228 25.90 3.18 -17.42
CA HIS A 228 25.16 2.39 -18.42
C HIS A 228 25.04 0.91 -18.05
N ALA A 229 25.67 0.48 -16.95
CA ALA A 229 25.70 -0.91 -16.50
C ALA A 229 26.13 -1.88 -17.61
N GLN A 230 27.10 -1.46 -18.46
CA GLN A 230 27.54 -2.24 -19.61
C GLN A 230 28.35 -3.46 -19.17
N PRO A 231 28.01 -4.67 -19.62
CA PRO A 231 28.85 -5.83 -19.39
C PRO A 231 30.26 -5.62 -20.00
N PRO A 232 31.32 -6.07 -19.31
CA PRO A 232 32.69 -5.94 -19.86
C PRO A 232 32.89 -6.85 -21.05
N TRP A 233 33.81 -6.50 -21.93
CA TRP A 233 34.22 -7.39 -23.02
C TRP A 233 34.79 -8.70 -22.47
N SER A 234 35.67 -8.60 -21.47
CA SER A 234 36.29 -9.74 -20.78
C SER A 234 36.12 -9.55 -19.28
N TYR A 235 35.60 -10.55 -18.61
CA TYR A 235 35.43 -10.54 -17.17
C TYR A 235 36.77 -10.70 -16.45
N PRO A 236 37.08 -9.88 -15.46
CA PRO A 236 38.39 -9.85 -14.81
C PRO A 236 38.69 -11.09 -13.98
N TYR A 237 37.66 -11.82 -13.52
CA TYR A 237 37.81 -13.01 -12.69
C TYR A 237 36.57 -13.90 -12.74
N SER A 238 36.72 -15.11 -12.19
CA SER A 238 35.65 -16.06 -11.96
C SER A 238 35.55 -16.31 -10.45
N LEU A 239 34.35 -16.12 -9.87
CA LEU A 239 34.08 -16.35 -8.45
C LEU A 239 33.22 -17.59 -8.25
N ALA A 240 33.47 -18.33 -7.18
CA ALA A 240 32.56 -19.38 -6.71
C ALA A 240 31.23 -18.77 -6.24
N VAL A 241 30.18 -19.57 -6.26
CA VAL A 241 28.86 -19.14 -5.78
C VAL A 241 28.94 -18.62 -4.34
N SER A 242 29.73 -19.25 -3.48
CA SER A 242 29.94 -18.79 -2.09
C SER A 242 30.63 -17.42 -2.03
N ASP A 243 31.64 -17.20 -2.87
CA ASP A 243 32.37 -15.93 -2.91
C ASP A 243 31.48 -14.79 -3.46
N LEU A 244 30.73 -15.08 -4.53
CA LEU A 244 29.84 -14.11 -5.16
C LEU A 244 28.66 -13.71 -4.25
N ALA A 245 28.14 -14.67 -3.46
CA ALA A 245 27.07 -14.43 -2.50
C ALA A 245 27.42 -13.33 -1.49
N CYS A 246 28.68 -13.20 -1.09
CA CYS A 246 29.14 -12.18 -0.17
C CYS A 246 28.94 -10.76 -0.74
N PHE A 247 29.16 -10.56 -2.02
CA PHE A 247 29.08 -9.24 -2.67
C PHE A 247 27.68 -8.79 -3.06
N LEU A 248 26.66 -9.65 -2.93
CA LEU A 248 25.26 -9.24 -3.09
C LEU A 248 24.79 -8.35 -1.95
N LEU A 249 25.50 -8.31 -0.83
CA LEU A 249 25.20 -7.51 0.36
C LEU A 249 23.74 -7.66 0.85
N LEU A 250 23.11 -8.81 0.59
CA LEU A 250 21.78 -9.10 1.11
C LEU A 250 21.85 -9.23 2.63
N PRO A 251 20.86 -8.74 3.38
CA PRO A 251 20.88 -8.80 4.83
C PRO A 251 20.80 -10.26 5.29
N ILE A 252 21.85 -10.73 5.94
CA ILE A 252 22.00 -12.07 6.51
C ILE A 252 21.90 -11.94 8.03
N GLY A 253 21.22 -12.91 8.69
CA GLY A 253 21.00 -12.91 10.11
C GLY A 253 19.79 -12.12 10.58
N GLU A 254 19.53 -12.14 11.89
CA GLU A 254 18.32 -11.56 12.49
C GLU A 254 18.47 -10.09 12.92
N GLU A 255 19.68 -9.53 12.89
CA GLU A 255 19.92 -8.18 13.38
C GLU A 255 19.43 -7.08 12.41
N ASN A 256 18.87 -6.04 13.01
CA ASN A 256 18.40 -4.86 12.27
C ASN A 256 19.57 -4.06 11.68
N ILE A 257 19.63 -4.00 10.35
CA ILE A 257 20.58 -3.14 9.62
C ILE A 257 19.88 -1.84 9.25
N THR A 258 20.46 -0.70 9.62
CA THR A 258 19.90 0.62 9.34
C THR A 258 19.65 0.81 7.84
N GLY A 259 18.44 1.22 7.49
CA GLY A 259 18.06 1.47 6.09
C GLY A 259 17.66 0.21 5.30
N VAL A 260 17.82 -0.96 5.89
CA VAL A 260 17.38 -2.23 5.30
C VAL A 260 16.15 -2.72 6.09
N PRO A 261 14.98 -2.80 5.49
CA PRO A 261 13.82 -3.37 6.17
C PRO A 261 14.02 -4.88 6.38
N ASN A 262 13.87 -5.36 7.61
CA ASN A 262 13.98 -6.80 7.93
C ASN A 262 12.92 -7.63 7.21
N VAL A 263 11.74 -7.03 7.03
CA VAL A 263 10.63 -7.62 6.28
C VAL A 263 10.07 -6.54 5.40
N HIS A 264 10.12 -6.74 4.10
CA HIS A 264 9.37 -5.87 3.17
C HIS A 264 7.87 -6.07 3.42
N PRO A 265 7.05 -4.98 3.45
CA PRO A 265 5.61 -5.14 3.60
C PRO A 265 5.12 -6.15 2.55
N LYS A 266 4.27 -7.07 2.98
CA LYS A 266 3.76 -8.19 2.17
C LYS A 266 3.22 -7.68 0.83
N LEU A 267 4.00 -7.79 -0.20
CA LEU A 267 3.52 -7.69 -1.57
C LEU A 267 2.91 -9.06 -1.89
N VAL A 268 1.63 -9.22 -1.59
CA VAL A 268 0.90 -10.45 -1.98
C VAL A 268 0.53 -10.31 -3.44
N ALA A 269 1.11 -11.15 -4.28
CA ALA A 269 0.65 -11.25 -5.67
C ALA A 269 -0.82 -11.72 -5.68
N PRO A 270 -1.72 -11.04 -6.41
CA PRO A 270 -3.09 -11.54 -6.56
C PRO A 270 -3.06 -12.88 -7.29
N PRO A 271 -4.03 -13.78 -7.01
CA PRO A 271 -4.11 -15.09 -7.67
C PRO A 271 -4.05 -14.94 -9.20
N LEU A 272 -3.26 -15.79 -9.84
CA LEU A 272 -3.28 -15.93 -11.29
C LEU A 272 -4.67 -16.45 -11.70
N GLY A 273 -5.37 -15.76 -12.59
CA GLY A 273 -6.72 -16.16 -13.03
C GLY A 273 -7.84 -15.24 -12.55
N TYR A 274 -7.56 -14.16 -11.88
CA TYR A 274 -8.53 -13.08 -11.65
C TYR A 274 -8.87 -12.44 -13.01
N ASN A 275 -9.85 -13.02 -13.70
CA ASN A 275 -10.33 -12.46 -14.97
C ASN A 275 -11.08 -11.16 -14.71
N VAL A 276 -10.58 -10.09 -15.30
CA VAL A 276 -11.09 -8.74 -15.17
C VAL A 276 -12.31 -8.56 -16.06
N ASN A 277 -13.50 -8.82 -15.53
CA ASN A 277 -14.72 -8.35 -16.16
C ASN A 277 -15.04 -6.94 -15.64
N ARG A 278 -14.63 -5.91 -16.39
CA ARG A 278 -14.76 -4.49 -16.01
C ARG A 278 -16.17 -4.05 -15.62
N LYS A 279 -17.22 -4.75 -16.11
CA LYS A 279 -18.62 -4.40 -15.85
C LYS A 279 -19.12 -4.84 -14.46
N THR A 280 -18.48 -5.84 -13.85
CA THR A 280 -18.95 -6.45 -12.59
C THR A 280 -17.93 -6.36 -11.45
N GLN A 281 -16.86 -5.61 -11.60
CA GLN A 281 -15.78 -5.55 -10.63
C GLN A 281 -15.41 -4.10 -10.28
N ARG A 282 -15.12 -3.89 -8.99
CA ARG A 282 -14.63 -2.60 -8.46
C ARG A 282 -13.12 -2.66 -8.33
N SER A 283 -12.41 -1.68 -8.88
CA SER A 283 -10.96 -1.57 -8.73
C SER A 283 -10.61 -0.99 -7.36
N LEU A 284 -9.87 -1.75 -6.55
CA LEU A 284 -9.40 -1.31 -5.23
C LEU A 284 -8.02 -0.68 -5.28
N ALA A 285 -7.12 -1.26 -6.06
CA ALA A 285 -5.70 -0.89 -6.10
C ALA A 285 -5.04 -1.45 -7.36
N GLN A 286 -3.76 -1.18 -7.49
CA GLN A 286 -2.89 -1.79 -8.50
C GLN A 286 -1.75 -2.52 -7.81
N THR A 287 -1.28 -3.62 -8.41
CA THR A 287 -0.09 -4.31 -7.91
C THR A 287 1.15 -3.45 -8.10
N VAL A 288 2.12 -3.63 -7.22
CA VAL A 288 3.42 -2.93 -7.27
C VAL A 288 4.44 -3.69 -8.13
N GLU A 289 4.01 -4.68 -8.89
CA GLU A 289 4.85 -5.48 -9.79
C GLU A 289 5.36 -4.64 -10.98
N SER A 290 6.36 -5.15 -11.69
CA SER A 290 6.91 -4.52 -12.90
C SER A 290 5.83 -4.31 -13.98
N GLU A 291 4.87 -5.23 -14.08
CA GLU A 291 3.63 -5.08 -14.83
C GLU A 291 2.48 -4.87 -13.85
N SER A 292 2.06 -3.62 -13.73
CA SER A 292 0.99 -3.26 -12.82
C SER A 292 -0.34 -3.91 -13.26
N ARG A 293 -0.92 -4.72 -12.38
CA ARG A 293 -2.23 -5.36 -12.59
C ARG A 293 -3.26 -4.77 -11.63
N PRO A 294 -4.50 -4.50 -12.08
CA PRO A 294 -5.53 -4.01 -11.19
C PRO A 294 -5.95 -5.10 -10.19
N ILE A 295 -6.01 -4.74 -8.91
CA ILE A 295 -6.63 -5.56 -7.86
C ILE A 295 -8.10 -5.18 -7.80
N GLN A 296 -8.97 -6.13 -8.08
CA GLN A 296 -10.40 -5.90 -8.17
C GLN A 296 -11.17 -6.84 -7.23
N ILE A 297 -12.33 -6.39 -6.79
CA ILE A 297 -13.31 -7.21 -6.07
C ILE A 297 -14.57 -7.33 -6.90
N LEU A 298 -15.24 -8.48 -6.79
CA LEU A 298 -16.54 -8.69 -7.41
C LEU A 298 -17.55 -7.69 -6.84
N ALA A 299 -18.42 -7.13 -7.68
CA ALA A 299 -19.47 -6.21 -7.24
C ALA A 299 -20.39 -6.83 -6.19
N GLN A 300 -20.66 -8.14 -6.28
CA GLN A 300 -21.41 -8.87 -5.25
C GLN A 300 -20.68 -8.93 -3.91
N ALA A 301 -19.34 -9.05 -3.90
CA ALA A 301 -18.55 -8.98 -2.68
C ALA A 301 -18.52 -7.56 -2.10
N GLY A 302 -18.63 -6.54 -2.95
CA GLY A 302 -18.75 -5.13 -2.56
C GLY A 302 -20.07 -4.79 -1.85
N LYS A 303 -21.09 -5.66 -1.91
CA LYS A 303 -22.32 -5.53 -1.09
C LYS A 303 -22.08 -5.88 0.39
N LYS A 304 -20.96 -6.51 0.71
CA LYS A 304 -20.51 -6.75 2.09
C LYS A 304 -19.73 -5.54 2.59
N HIS A 305 -19.68 -5.39 3.91
CA HIS A 305 -18.96 -4.28 4.51
C HIS A 305 -17.46 -4.32 4.21
N THR A 306 -16.88 -3.16 3.90
CA THR A 306 -15.44 -2.98 3.70
C THR A 306 -14.90 -2.05 4.78
N VAL A 307 -13.83 -2.49 5.46
CA VAL A 307 -13.18 -1.72 6.53
C VAL A 307 -11.75 -1.37 6.10
N PHE A 308 -11.39 -0.09 6.16
CA PHE A 308 -10.04 0.39 5.92
C PHE A 308 -9.32 0.60 7.27
N LEU A 309 -8.35 -0.25 7.57
CA LEU A 309 -7.56 -0.18 8.80
C LEU A 309 -6.14 0.34 8.52
N GLY A 310 -5.64 1.16 9.42
CA GLY A 310 -4.28 1.69 9.32
C GLY A 310 -4.04 2.85 10.28
N SER A 311 -2.77 3.24 10.48
CA SER A 311 -2.38 4.40 11.27
C SER A 311 -2.82 5.72 10.61
N THR A 312 -2.78 6.81 11.36
CA THR A 312 -3.03 8.15 10.81
C THR A 312 -1.99 8.48 9.74
N GLY A 313 -2.43 9.05 8.62
CA GLY A 313 -1.53 9.41 7.51
C GLY A 313 -1.17 8.27 6.53
N CYS A 314 -1.59 7.02 6.76
CA CYS A 314 -1.28 5.89 5.86
C CYS A 314 -2.10 5.84 4.57
N GLY A 315 -2.96 6.83 4.30
CA GLY A 315 -3.73 6.93 3.05
C GLY A 315 -5.11 6.26 3.06
N LYS A 316 -5.70 5.94 4.22
CA LYS A 316 -7.06 5.34 4.31
C LYS A 316 -8.12 6.17 3.58
N THR A 317 -8.17 7.46 3.85
CA THR A 317 -9.14 8.38 3.23
C THR A 317 -8.89 8.49 1.73
N THR A 318 -7.63 8.53 1.30
CA THR A 318 -7.27 8.56 -0.13
C THR A 318 -7.73 7.29 -0.85
N ALA A 319 -7.51 6.12 -0.25
CA ALA A 319 -7.97 4.85 -0.83
C ALA A 319 -9.51 4.80 -0.94
N MET A 320 -10.20 5.28 0.10
CA MET A 320 -11.67 5.37 0.11
C MET A 320 -12.19 6.37 -0.92
N SER A 321 -11.57 7.55 -1.05
CA SER A 321 -11.89 8.55 -2.07
C SER A 321 -11.77 7.98 -3.48
N HIS A 322 -10.67 7.27 -3.79
CA HIS A 322 -10.49 6.61 -5.08
C HIS A 322 -11.57 5.57 -5.39
N LEU A 323 -11.97 4.78 -4.39
CA LEU A 323 -13.03 3.79 -4.55
C LEU A 323 -14.38 4.45 -4.84
N ILE A 324 -14.73 5.49 -4.07
CA ILE A 324 -15.97 6.28 -4.24
C ILE A 324 -15.99 6.94 -5.62
N LEU A 325 -14.91 7.59 -6.05
CA LEU A 325 -14.81 8.20 -7.38
C LEU A 325 -14.94 7.17 -8.52
N SER A 326 -14.43 5.95 -8.31
CA SER A 326 -14.62 4.85 -9.26
C SER A 326 -16.09 4.44 -9.37
N ASP A 327 -16.81 4.39 -8.25
CA ASP A 327 -18.24 4.08 -8.22
C ASP A 327 -19.07 5.17 -8.88
N ILE A 328 -18.77 6.44 -8.61
CA ILE A 328 -19.41 7.59 -9.24
C ILE A 328 -19.27 7.52 -10.77
N LYS A 329 -18.03 7.36 -11.26
CA LYS A 329 -17.73 7.26 -12.69
C LYS A 329 -18.40 6.07 -13.39
N SER A 330 -18.69 5.00 -12.65
CA SER A 330 -19.34 3.82 -13.23
C SER A 330 -20.81 4.03 -13.60
N LYS A 331 -21.49 5.01 -13.01
CA LYS A 331 -22.94 5.30 -13.15
C LYS A 331 -23.86 4.13 -12.81
N HIS A 332 -23.36 3.10 -12.12
CA HIS A 332 -24.15 1.89 -11.81
C HIS A 332 -24.65 1.85 -10.37
N HIS A 333 -24.15 2.73 -9.52
CA HIS A 333 -24.41 2.71 -8.08
C HIS A 333 -24.89 4.06 -7.58
N SER A 334 -25.80 4.05 -6.61
CA SER A 334 -26.03 5.20 -5.76
C SER A 334 -24.88 5.29 -4.76
N VAL A 335 -24.45 6.50 -4.43
CA VAL A 335 -23.36 6.74 -3.50
C VAL A 335 -23.84 7.64 -2.38
N VAL A 336 -23.72 7.19 -1.13
CA VAL A 336 -24.02 8.00 0.05
C VAL A 336 -22.75 8.08 0.89
N VAL A 337 -22.25 9.29 1.11
CA VAL A 337 -21.05 9.55 1.92
C VAL A 337 -21.43 10.34 3.16
N VAL A 338 -21.18 9.76 4.33
CA VAL A 338 -21.30 10.45 5.61
C VAL A 338 -19.89 10.78 6.10
N ASP A 339 -19.55 12.07 6.11
CA ASP A 339 -18.19 12.54 6.41
C ASP A 339 -18.17 13.37 7.68
N ALA A 340 -17.59 12.83 8.73
CA ALA A 340 -17.51 13.49 10.03
C ALA A 340 -16.69 14.79 10.05
N LYS A 341 -15.72 14.93 9.13
CA LYS A 341 -14.79 16.07 9.07
C LYS A 341 -15.03 17.02 7.89
N GLY A 342 -15.79 16.61 6.90
CA GLY A 342 -16.07 17.38 5.68
C GLY A 342 -14.94 17.40 4.64
N GLN A 343 -13.75 16.89 4.95
CA GLN A 343 -12.60 16.88 4.03
C GLN A 343 -12.80 15.95 2.84
N LEU A 344 -13.34 14.76 3.08
CA LEU A 344 -13.64 13.79 2.02
C LEU A 344 -14.72 14.34 1.09
N THR A 345 -15.75 14.98 1.62
CA THR A 345 -16.80 15.63 0.85
C THR A 345 -16.23 16.71 -0.07
N HIS A 346 -15.34 17.55 0.42
CA HIS A 346 -14.69 18.60 -0.39
C HIS A 346 -13.85 17.98 -1.52
N GLU A 347 -13.01 17.00 -1.20
CA GLU A 347 -12.20 16.29 -2.21
C GLU A 347 -13.06 15.63 -3.29
N LEU A 348 -14.19 15.02 -2.92
CA LEU A 348 -15.10 14.38 -3.87
C LEU A 348 -15.77 15.41 -4.78
N LEU A 349 -16.22 16.55 -4.25
CA LEU A 349 -16.80 17.63 -5.04
C LEU A 349 -15.82 18.20 -6.07
N GLU A 350 -14.55 18.39 -5.68
CA GLU A 350 -13.51 18.90 -6.60
C GLU A 350 -13.15 17.91 -7.71
N ARG A 351 -13.23 16.60 -7.44
CA ARG A 351 -12.76 15.54 -8.35
C ARG A 351 -13.86 14.83 -9.12
N THR A 352 -15.13 15.06 -8.77
CA THR A 352 -16.26 14.50 -9.52
C THR A 352 -16.39 15.21 -10.86
N PRO A 353 -16.52 14.46 -11.97
CA PRO A 353 -16.70 15.08 -13.29
C PRO A 353 -17.99 15.91 -13.37
N ALA A 354 -17.96 17.04 -14.07
CA ALA A 354 -19.09 17.97 -14.22
C ALA A 354 -20.38 17.32 -14.80
N GLU A 355 -20.23 16.21 -15.52
CA GLU A 355 -21.37 15.42 -16.04
C GLU A 355 -22.25 14.80 -14.95
N HIS A 356 -21.82 14.85 -13.68
CA HIS A 356 -22.54 14.37 -12.51
C HIS A 356 -23.08 15.48 -11.60
N ASP A 357 -22.94 16.75 -12.00
CA ASP A 357 -23.35 17.89 -11.15
C ASP A 357 -24.84 17.83 -10.78
N GLU A 358 -25.70 17.41 -11.70
CA GLU A 358 -27.13 17.25 -11.47
C GLU A 358 -27.49 16.04 -10.59
N ASP A 359 -26.55 15.12 -10.43
CA ASP A 359 -26.74 13.93 -9.60
C ASP A 359 -26.29 14.14 -8.16
N ILE A 360 -25.56 15.22 -7.87
CA ILE A 360 -25.00 15.51 -6.55
C ILE A 360 -26.02 16.21 -5.67
N VAL A 361 -26.25 15.65 -4.49
CA VAL A 361 -27.05 16.26 -3.44
C VAL A 361 -26.18 16.40 -2.18
N VAL A 362 -25.97 17.64 -1.73
CA VAL A 362 -25.21 17.93 -0.51
C VAL A 362 -26.18 18.21 0.63
N ILE A 363 -26.26 17.31 1.59
CA ILE A 363 -27.09 17.47 2.79
C ILE A 363 -26.23 18.05 3.91
N SER A 364 -26.23 19.37 4.04
CA SER A 364 -25.45 20.07 5.06
C SER A 364 -26.33 21.08 5.82
N PRO A 365 -26.31 21.03 7.16
CA PRO A 365 -27.02 22.04 7.97
C PRO A 365 -26.44 23.45 7.80
N THR A 366 -25.17 23.58 7.35
CA THR A 366 -24.49 24.87 7.19
C THR A 366 -24.63 25.46 5.79
N ALA A 367 -25.28 24.74 4.87
CA ALA A 367 -25.46 25.20 3.51
C ALA A 367 -26.38 26.45 3.45
N LYS A 368 -26.11 27.37 2.50
CA LYS A 368 -26.98 28.55 2.25
C LYS A 368 -28.40 28.16 1.84
N ARG A 369 -28.55 27.04 1.12
CA ARG A 369 -29.82 26.41 0.77
C ARG A 369 -29.81 25.01 1.38
N VAL A 370 -30.66 24.82 2.37
CA VAL A 370 -30.76 23.57 3.14
C VAL A 370 -31.66 22.59 2.38
N VAL A 371 -31.15 21.41 2.12
CA VAL A 371 -31.95 20.30 1.59
C VAL A 371 -32.87 19.76 2.69
N GLY A 372 -34.17 19.67 2.40
CA GLY A 372 -35.13 19.13 3.35
C GLY A 372 -35.06 17.61 3.45
N ILE A 373 -35.25 17.11 4.66
CA ILE A 373 -35.43 15.68 4.97
C ILE A 373 -36.75 15.52 5.69
N ASN A 374 -37.69 14.82 5.07
CA ASN A 374 -38.98 14.51 5.66
C ASN A 374 -39.29 13.01 5.62
N PRO A 375 -39.16 12.29 6.74
CA PRO A 375 -39.47 10.88 6.79
C PRO A 375 -40.91 10.53 6.39
N PHE A 376 -41.87 11.44 6.69
CA PHE A 376 -43.30 11.23 6.41
C PHE A 376 -43.61 11.23 4.91
N GLU A 377 -42.74 11.79 4.09
CA GLU A 377 -42.89 11.76 2.63
C GLU A 377 -42.80 10.33 2.03
N LEU A 378 -42.18 9.42 2.76
CA LEU A 378 -42.02 8.02 2.32
C LEU A 378 -43.37 7.32 2.08
N THR A 379 -44.47 7.81 2.70
CA THR A 379 -45.83 7.32 2.44
C THR A 379 -46.26 7.49 0.97
N ARG A 380 -45.76 8.53 0.27
CA ARG A 380 -46.04 8.76 -1.15
C ARG A 380 -45.44 7.67 -2.06
N TYR A 381 -44.45 6.95 -1.55
CA TYR A 381 -43.78 5.87 -2.26
C TYR A 381 -44.27 4.47 -1.82
N GLY A 382 -45.41 4.44 -1.12
CA GLY A 382 -46.06 3.18 -0.73
C GLY A 382 -45.49 2.53 0.55
N ILE A 383 -44.74 3.30 1.35
CA ILE A 383 -44.31 2.81 2.67
C ILE A 383 -45.44 3.10 3.66
N GLU A 384 -45.89 2.09 4.39
CA GLU A 384 -46.97 2.20 5.36
C GLU A 384 -46.62 3.18 6.47
N PRO A 385 -47.57 4.05 6.88
CA PRO A 385 -47.36 5.03 7.95
C PRO A 385 -46.88 4.42 9.27
N GLU A 386 -47.35 3.24 9.60
CA GLU A 386 -46.98 2.45 10.77
C GLU A 386 -45.47 2.14 10.77
N VAL A 387 -44.95 1.71 9.64
CA VAL A 387 -43.51 1.38 9.47
C VAL A 387 -42.65 2.63 9.67
N ILE A 388 -43.10 3.79 9.16
CA ILE A 388 -42.37 5.06 9.33
C ILE A 388 -42.39 5.49 10.80
N ALA A 389 -43.53 5.35 11.46
CA ALA A 389 -43.69 5.69 12.89
C ALA A 389 -42.76 4.81 13.76
N ASP A 390 -42.72 3.50 13.49
CA ASP A 390 -41.86 2.54 14.18
C ASP A 390 -40.37 2.86 14.00
N TYR A 391 -39.93 3.15 12.77
CA TYR A 391 -38.54 3.55 12.53
C TYR A 391 -38.15 4.85 13.25
N LEU A 392 -39.03 5.84 13.27
CA LEU A 392 -38.80 7.08 14.02
C LEU A 392 -38.74 6.80 15.51
N LEU A 393 -39.66 5.97 16.04
CA LEU A 393 -39.64 5.60 17.44
C LEU A 393 -38.35 4.90 17.86
N GLU A 394 -37.88 3.94 17.07
CA GLU A 394 -36.62 3.23 17.29
C GLU A 394 -35.42 4.21 17.18
N LEU A 395 -35.44 5.13 16.22
CA LEU A 395 -34.39 6.17 16.10
C LEU A 395 -34.33 7.01 17.39
N PHE A 396 -35.46 7.46 17.91
CA PHE A 396 -35.50 8.27 19.14
C PHE A 396 -35.11 7.45 20.37
N LYS A 397 -35.50 6.19 20.48
CA LYS A 397 -35.01 5.27 21.52
C LYS A 397 -33.49 5.12 21.45
N GLY A 398 -32.91 4.94 20.25
CA GLY A 398 -31.47 4.82 20.03
C GLY A 398 -30.69 6.10 20.38
N LEU A 399 -31.26 7.27 20.08
CA LEU A 399 -30.66 8.57 20.42
C LEU A 399 -30.71 8.90 21.91
N TYR A 400 -31.74 8.42 22.62
CA TYR A 400 -32.01 8.75 24.01
C TYR A 400 -32.45 7.53 24.85
N PRO A 401 -31.60 6.49 25.00
CA PRO A 401 -31.99 5.19 25.55
C PRO A 401 -32.55 5.22 26.96
N GLU A 402 -32.13 6.19 27.81
CA GLU A 402 -32.53 6.27 29.22
C GLU A 402 -33.51 7.40 29.54
N HIS A 403 -34.04 8.09 28.51
CA HIS A 403 -34.74 9.36 28.73
C HIS A 403 -36.26 9.29 28.50
N PHE A 404 -36.76 8.19 27.96
CA PHE A 404 -38.18 8.02 27.67
C PHE A 404 -38.80 6.89 28.51
N GLY A 405 -39.74 7.25 29.39
CA GLY A 405 -40.57 6.26 30.05
C GLY A 405 -41.68 5.71 29.13
N ILE A 406 -42.40 4.71 29.61
CA ILE A 406 -43.45 4.01 28.86
C ILE A 406 -44.48 5.01 28.26
N TYR A 407 -44.97 5.95 29.04
CA TYR A 407 -45.91 6.96 28.57
C TYR A 407 -45.37 7.89 27.50
N SER A 408 -44.09 8.26 27.61
CA SER A 408 -43.45 9.11 26.59
C SER A 408 -43.28 8.38 25.27
N LEU A 409 -42.95 7.07 25.30
CA LEU A 409 -42.86 6.25 24.11
C LEU A 409 -44.21 6.05 23.45
N ASP A 410 -45.25 5.83 24.24
CA ASP A 410 -46.62 5.70 23.76
C ASP A 410 -47.11 6.98 23.06
N ILE A 411 -46.88 8.15 23.67
CA ILE A 411 -47.19 9.43 23.04
C ILE A 411 -46.40 9.67 21.77
N LEU A 412 -45.11 9.34 21.75
CA LEU A 412 -44.27 9.48 20.55
C LEU A 412 -44.76 8.58 19.42
N SER A 413 -45.10 7.33 19.72
CA SER A 413 -45.63 6.37 18.74
C SER A 413 -46.90 6.90 18.08
N HIS A 414 -47.90 7.28 18.88
CA HIS A 414 -49.15 7.80 18.35
C HIS A 414 -48.98 9.14 17.64
N SER A 415 -48.06 10.00 18.09
CA SER A 415 -47.76 11.27 17.43
C SER A 415 -47.09 11.08 16.08
N PHE A 416 -46.11 10.19 15.99
CA PHE A 416 -45.46 9.88 14.71
C PHE A 416 -46.44 9.24 13.73
N LEU A 417 -47.27 8.32 14.20
CA LEU A 417 -48.30 7.69 13.36
C LEU A 417 -49.31 8.72 12.86
N THR A 418 -49.76 9.65 13.75
CA THR A 418 -50.65 10.73 13.37
C THR A 418 -50.04 11.59 12.26
N LEU A 419 -48.76 12.02 12.43
CA LEU A 419 -48.08 12.83 11.44
C LEU A 419 -47.81 12.07 10.14
N ALA A 420 -47.55 10.76 10.21
CA ALA A 420 -47.31 9.94 9.03
C ALA A 420 -48.60 9.71 8.19
N ARG A 421 -49.77 9.66 8.83
CA ARG A 421 -51.05 9.46 8.12
C ARG A 421 -51.61 10.75 7.51
N ILE A 422 -51.17 11.92 7.97
CA ILE A 422 -51.65 13.22 7.48
C ILE A 422 -50.67 13.77 6.43
N PRO A 423 -51.16 14.12 5.24
CA PRO A 423 -50.29 14.65 4.19
C PRO A 423 -49.70 16.02 4.52
N ASN A 424 -48.54 16.34 3.98
CA ASN A 424 -47.84 17.61 4.14
C ASN A 424 -47.47 17.95 5.61
N THR A 425 -47.25 16.96 6.42
CA THR A 425 -46.70 17.08 7.78
C THR A 425 -45.19 17.06 7.77
N SER A 426 -44.57 17.48 8.87
CA SER A 426 -43.14 17.45 9.08
C SER A 426 -42.80 17.19 10.55
N LEU A 427 -41.59 16.74 10.84
CA LEU A 427 -41.18 16.39 12.20
C LEU A 427 -41.22 17.57 13.17
N VAL A 428 -40.99 18.79 12.71
CA VAL A 428 -41.04 20.00 13.55
C VAL A 428 -42.46 20.38 13.97
N MET A 429 -43.49 19.75 13.44
CA MET A 429 -44.88 19.95 13.86
C MET A 429 -45.23 19.20 15.17
N LEU A 430 -44.41 18.23 15.58
CA LEU A 430 -44.66 17.40 16.74
C LEU A 430 -44.84 18.21 18.05
N PRO A 431 -43.97 19.19 18.39
CA PRO A 431 -44.24 20.03 19.59
C PRO A 431 -45.58 20.75 19.52
N SER A 432 -45.97 21.29 18.35
CA SER A 432 -47.25 21.96 18.18
C SER A 432 -48.45 21.00 18.29
N LEU A 433 -48.31 19.78 17.75
CA LEU A 433 -49.31 18.74 17.92
C LEU A 433 -49.55 18.40 19.40
N LEU A 434 -48.49 18.36 20.20
CA LEU A 434 -48.56 17.99 21.61
C LEU A 434 -49.02 19.15 22.52
N THR A 435 -48.67 20.41 22.21
CA THR A 435 -48.91 21.55 23.11
C THR A 435 -50.07 22.47 22.69
N ASN A 436 -50.44 22.49 21.40
CA ASN A 436 -51.47 23.39 20.89
C ASN A 436 -52.74 22.62 20.50
N GLN A 437 -53.79 22.77 21.33
CA GLN A 437 -55.06 22.09 21.15
C GLN A 437 -55.75 22.46 19.83
N SER A 438 -55.74 23.74 19.47
CA SER A 438 -56.37 24.19 18.21
C SER A 438 -55.67 23.62 16.97
N PHE A 439 -54.33 23.58 17.00
CA PHE A 439 -53.55 22.95 15.94
C PHE A 439 -53.83 21.44 15.85
N ARG A 440 -53.85 20.75 16.98
CA ARG A 440 -54.14 19.33 17.07
C ARG A 440 -55.54 19.01 16.55
N SER A 441 -56.56 19.73 17.02
CA SER A 441 -57.95 19.52 16.57
C SER A 441 -58.13 19.75 15.08
N LYS A 442 -57.39 20.71 14.49
CA LYS A 442 -57.40 20.92 13.05
C LYS A 442 -56.83 19.75 12.28
N LEU A 443 -55.68 19.21 12.72
CA LEU A 443 -55.03 18.06 12.11
C LEU A 443 -55.89 16.80 12.23
N LEU A 444 -56.46 16.54 13.41
CA LEU A 444 -57.24 15.33 13.67
C LEU A 444 -58.54 15.25 12.88
N ARG A 445 -59.09 16.38 12.38
CA ARG A 445 -60.26 16.34 11.46
C ARG A 445 -60.03 15.58 10.17
N GLU A 446 -58.79 15.49 9.72
CA GLU A 446 -58.42 14.77 8.51
C GLU A 446 -58.21 13.26 8.77
N LEU A 447 -58.26 12.84 10.05
CA LEU A 447 -57.94 11.47 10.47
C LEU A 447 -59.24 10.68 10.66
N LYS A 448 -59.30 9.47 10.09
CA LYS A 448 -60.44 8.55 10.24
C LYS A 448 -59.95 7.22 10.82
N ASP A 449 -59.74 7.20 12.13
CA ASP A 449 -59.31 6.02 12.85
C ASP A 449 -59.95 5.99 14.28
N PRO A 450 -61.20 5.64 14.38
CA PRO A 450 -61.96 5.74 15.65
C PRO A 450 -61.44 4.80 16.74
N ILE A 451 -60.86 3.68 16.40
CA ILE A 451 -60.41 2.67 17.36
C ILE A 451 -58.97 2.97 17.85
N GLY A 452 -58.07 3.36 16.98
CA GLY A 452 -56.70 3.59 17.29
C GLY A 452 -56.42 5.04 17.74
N LEU A 453 -56.16 5.92 16.80
CA LEU A 453 -55.68 7.28 17.08
C LEU A 453 -56.74 8.20 17.73
N GLU A 454 -58.03 8.09 17.35
CA GLU A 454 -59.05 8.92 17.97
C GLU A 454 -59.24 8.56 19.45
N SER A 455 -59.23 7.29 19.79
CA SER A 455 -59.29 6.84 21.19
C SER A 455 -58.15 7.36 22.02
N PHE A 456 -56.91 7.30 21.47
CA PHE A 456 -55.73 7.83 22.13
C PHE A 456 -55.82 9.35 22.34
N TRP A 457 -56.18 10.11 21.30
CA TRP A 457 -56.25 11.57 21.42
C TRP A 457 -57.38 12.04 22.34
N ASN A 458 -58.51 11.31 22.39
CA ASN A 458 -59.57 11.56 23.37
C ASN A 458 -59.07 11.36 24.81
N TRP A 459 -58.34 10.27 25.07
CA TRP A 459 -57.69 10.06 26.36
C TRP A 459 -56.70 11.19 26.68
N PHE A 460 -55.88 11.61 25.72
CA PHE A 460 -54.89 12.66 25.87
C PHE A 460 -55.54 14.02 26.23
N GLU A 461 -56.70 14.33 25.68
CA GLU A 461 -57.42 15.56 26.00
C GLU A 461 -58.03 15.54 27.42
N LEU A 462 -58.32 14.39 27.96
CA LEU A 462 -58.85 14.22 29.32
C LEU A 462 -57.76 14.38 30.40
N LEU A 463 -56.49 14.35 30.04
CA LEU A 463 -55.41 14.58 31.01
C LEU A 463 -55.43 16.00 31.57
N SER A 464 -55.22 16.12 32.89
CA SER A 464 -55.04 17.43 33.53
C SER A 464 -53.79 18.13 33.02
N GLU A 465 -53.67 19.44 33.08
CA GLU A 465 -52.47 20.20 32.67
C GLU A 465 -51.23 19.70 33.39
N ALA A 466 -51.30 19.43 34.70
CA ALA A 466 -50.17 18.91 35.46
C ALA A 466 -49.67 17.56 34.94
N GLN A 467 -50.58 16.62 34.68
CA GLN A 467 -50.25 15.31 34.09
C GLN A 467 -49.67 15.47 32.71
N ARG A 468 -50.26 16.31 31.86
CA ARG A 468 -49.78 16.60 30.52
C ARG A 468 -48.36 17.16 30.55
N HIS A 469 -48.08 18.15 31.39
CA HIS A 469 -46.75 18.72 31.57
C HIS A 469 -45.72 17.67 32.00
N GLN A 470 -46.06 16.83 32.97
CA GLN A 470 -45.15 15.79 33.47
C GLN A 470 -44.76 14.80 32.38
N ILE A 471 -45.69 14.36 31.57
CA ILE A 471 -45.45 13.35 30.52
C ILE A 471 -44.76 13.95 29.29
N LEU A 472 -45.09 15.21 28.92
CA LEU A 472 -44.55 15.87 27.73
C LEU A 472 -43.15 16.46 27.92
N ASN A 473 -42.77 16.85 29.14
CA ASN A 473 -41.48 17.50 29.37
C ASN A 473 -40.28 16.72 28.87
N PRO A 474 -40.15 15.40 29.06
CA PRO A 474 -39.04 14.63 28.51
C PRO A 474 -38.99 14.70 26.98
N ILE A 475 -40.13 14.62 26.30
CA ILE A 475 -40.25 14.67 24.85
C ILE A 475 -39.87 16.06 24.34
N LEU A 476 -40.53 17.10 24.86
CA LEU A 476 -40.33 18.48 24.40
C LEU A 476 -38.90 18.97 24.63
N ASN A 477 -38.26 18.60 25.74
CA ASN A 477 -36.86 18.95 26.00
C ASN A 477 -35.90 18.36 24.95
N LYS A 478 -36.16 17.17 24.48
CA LYS A 478 -35.34 16.55 23.42
C LYS A 478 -35.61 17.18 22.05
N PHE A 479 -36.89 17.44 21.73
CA PHE A 479 -37.25 18.12 20.48
C PHE A 479 -36.74 19.57 20.41
N ARG A 480 -36.64 20.29 21.52
CA ARG A 480 -36.04 21.63 21.57
C ARG A 480 -34.61 21.65 21.04
N GLN A 481 -33.85 20.60 21.25
CA GLN A 481 -32.48 20.50 20.72
C GLN A 481 -32.43 20.60 19.17
N PHE A 482 -33.46 20.11 18.49
CA PHE A 482 -33.59 20.23 17.04
C PHE A 482 -34.22 21.55 16.62
N THR A 483 -35.27 21.98 17.28
CA THR A 483 -36.05 23.15 16.87
C THR A 483 -35.40 24.50 17.23
N LEU A 484 -34.52 24.54 18.23
CA LEU A 484 -33.71 25.72 18.57
C LEU A 484 -32.60 26.04 17.57
N ARG A 485 -32.18 25.04 16.76
CA ARG A 485 -31.19 25.27 15.72
C ARG A 485 -31.89 25.62 14.41
N PRO A 486 -31.78 26.87 13.91
CA PRO A 486 -32.54 27.32 12.72
C PRO A 486 -32.29 26.43 11.49
N GLN A 487 -31.05 25.97 11.32
CA GLN A 487 -30.67 25.12 10.19
C GLN A 487 -31.35 23.74 10.25
N LEU A 488 -31.30 23.07 11.39
CA LEU A 488 -31.97 21.78 11.58
C LEU A 488 -33.48 21.92 11.47
N ARG A 489 -34.04 23.01 12.01
CA ARG A 489 -35.46 23.32 11.87
C ARG A 489 -35.84 23.53 10.40
N ALA A 490 -35.00 24.20 9.61
CA ALA A 490 -35.24 24.40 8.18
C ALA A 490 -35.13 23.07 7.40
N MET A 491 -34.21 22.18 7.79
CA MET A 491 -34.03 20.86 7.18
C MET A 491 -35.23 19.94 7.46
N LEU A 492 -35.62 19.80 8.73
CA LEU A 492 -36.65 18.87 9.18
C LEU A 492 -38.09 19.45 9.08
N GLY A 493 -38.24 20.75 8.78
CA GLY A 493 -39.50 21.46 8.70
C GLY A 493 -40.15 21.50 7.33
N GLN A 494 -39.48 21.02 6.29
CA GLN A 494 -40.00 21.01 4.92
C GLN A 494 -41.03 19.88 4.78
N SER A 495 -42.28 20.24 4.66
CA SER A 495 -43.37 19.25 4.45
C SER A 495 -43.37 18.68 3.03
N LYS A 496 -42.80 19.40 2.09
CA LYS A 496 -42.57 18.99 0.69
C LYS A 496 -41.12 19.28 0.34
N PRO A 497 -40.18 18.38 0.71
CA PRO A 497 -38.79 18.59 0.35
C PRO A 497 -38.58 18.46 -1.18
N SER A 498 -37.56 19.16 -1.69
CA SER A 498 -37.18 19.11 -3.11
C SER A 498 -36.42 17.83 -3.47
N PHE A 499 -36.03 17.04 -2.47
CA PHE A 499 -35.27 15.80 -2.62
C PHE A 499 -35.85 14.72 -1.73
N SER A 500 -36.14 13.55 -2.29
CA SER A 500 -36.63 12.40 -1.55
C SER A 500 -35.53 11.39 -1.27
N LEU A 501 -35.56 10.78 -0.08
CA LEU A 501 -34.64 9.69 0.26
C LEU A 501 -34.77 8.47 -0.70
N VAL A 502 -35.94 8.29 -1.32
CA VAL A 502 -36.17 7.21 -2.29
C VAL A 502 -35.42 7.48 -3.61
N GLU A 503 -35.25 8.74 -3.97
CA GLU A 503 -34.51 9.13 -5.19
C GLU A 503 -33.05 8.72 -5.14
N ILE A 504 -32.44 8.55 -3.95
CA ILE A 504 -31.08 8.01 -3.80
C ILE A 504 -30.93 6.71 -4.59
N PHE A 505 -31.90 5.81 -4.44
CA PHE A 505 -31.84 4.48 -5.03
C PHE A 505 -32.40 4.43 -6.45
N GLN A 506 -33.48 5.15 -6.73
CA GLN A 506 -34.16 5.12 -8.01
C GLN A 506 -33.41 5.91 -9.09
N SER A 507 -32.84 7.07 -8.73
CA SER A 507 -32.17 7.98 -9.66
C SER A 507 -30.65 7.94 -9.56
N ARG A 508 -30.10 6.97 -8.80
CA ARG A 508 -28.64 6.80 -8.63
C ARG A 508 -27.90 8.07 -8.19
N LYS A 509 -28.50 8.81 -7.26
CA LYS A 509 -27.94 10.07 -6.76
C LYS A 509 -26.65 9.86 -5.97
N ILE A 510 -25.83 10.90 -5.96
CA ILE A 510 -24.60 11.01 -5.15
C ILE A 510 -24.92 11.93 -3.99
N VAL A 511 -25.11 11.37 -2.80
CA VAL A 511 -25.50 12.10 -1.60
C VAL A 511 -24.29 12.28 -0.69
N LEU A 512 -23.92 13.52 -0.43
CA LEU A 512 -22.79 13.89 0.42
C LEU A 512 -23.32 14.56 1.70
N ILE A 513 -22.95 14.01 2.84
CA ILE A 513 -23.44 14.46 4.16
C ILE A 513 -22.23 14.84 5.03
N PRO A 514 -21.69 16.06 4.88
CA PRO A 514 -20.66 16.55 5.77
C PRO A 514 -21.25 16.88 7.14
N LEU A 515 -20.70 16.27 8.21
CA LEU A 515 -21.13 16.47 9.59
C LEU A 515 -20.23 17.47 10.34
N ASN A 516 -19.36 18.18 9.64
CA ASN A 516 -18.48 19.19 10.22
C ASN A 516 -19.28 20.26 10.98
N LYS A 517 -18.78 20.56 12.17
CA LYS A 517 -19.36 21.57 13.06
C LYS A 517 -19.02 22.98 12.61
#